data_d5a678ef34f9f9e6f219d23a75e772f2
#
_entry.id   d5a678ef34f9f9e6f219d23a75e772f2
#
_cell.length_a   1.000
_cell.length_b   1.000
_cell.length_c   1.000
_cell.angle_alpha   90.00
_cell.angle_beta   90.00
_cell.angle_gamma   90.00
#
_symmetry.space_group_name_H-M   'P 1'
#
loop_
_entity.id
_entity.type
_entity.pdbx_description
1 polymer ?
#
loop_
_entity_poly.entity_id
_entity_poly.type
_entity_poly.pdbx_seq_one_letter_code
_entity_poly.pdbx_strand_id
1 'polypeptide(L)' 'LPETMEIHYDVPGSARKALASAISEIIGAYPSYQAAPSFAYIIGEYTLDRNGVLTGPRNSQLMLTLDQDGYRTK' A
#
# COMPACT_ATOMS: atom_id res chain seq x y z
N LEU A 1 -1.07 -22.15 -4.80
CA LEU A 1 -0.25 -20.95 -4.74
C LEU A 1 -1.06 -19.80 -4.15
N PRO A 2 -0.46 -19.04 -3.24
CA PRO A 2 -1.17 -17.88 -2.72
C PRO A 2 -1.40 -16.86 -3.83
N GLU A 3 -2.59 -16.27 -3.82
CA GLU A 3 -2.88 -15.19 -4.74
C GLU A 3 -2.21 -13.92 -4.24
N THR A 4 -1.54 -13.25 -5.14
CA THR A 4 -0.98 -11.93 -4.85
C THR A 4 -1.62 -10.92 -5.78
N MET A 5 -1.66 -9.67 -5.34
CA MET A 5 -2.16 -8.58 -6.15
C MET A 5 -1.07 -7.53 -6.31
N GLU A 6 -1.13 -6.82 -7.42
CA GLU A 6 -0.27 -5.68 -7.68
C GLU A 6 -1.16 -4.55 -8.15
N ILE A 7 -1.22 -3.49 -7.36
CA ILE A 7 -2.12 -2.37 -7.63
C ILE A 7 -1.30 -1.10 -7.74
N HIS A 8 -1.47 -0.40 -8.84
CA HIS A 8 -0.78 0.86 -9.09
C HIS A 8 -1.68 2.01 -8.65
N TYR A 9 -1.35 2.63 -7.51
CA TYR A 9 -2.09 3.78 -7.02
C TYR A 9 -1.56 5.07 -7.62
N ASP A 10 -2.47 5.96 -7.94
CA ASP A 10 -2.12 7.27 -8.49
C ASP A 10 -1.93 8.26 -7.34
N VAL A 11 -0.76 8.19 -6.70
CA VAL A 11 -0.42 9.07 -5.58
C VAL A 11 0.93 9.72 -5.82
N PRO A 12 1.06 11.02 -5.51
CA PRO A 12 2.37 11.66 -5.52
C PRO A 12 3.23 11.10 -4.39
N GLY A 13 4.55 11.25 -4.52
CA GLY A 13 5.48 10.72 -3.54
C GLY A 13 5.19 11.18 -2.11
N SER A 14 4.76 12.42 -1.95
CA SER A 14 4.43 12.97 -0.63
C SER A 14 3.18 12.35 -0.01
N ALA A 15 2.28 11.81 -0.83
CA ALA A 15 1.05 11.19 -0.35
C ALA A 15 1.21 9.69 0.00
N ARG A 16 2.35 9.08 -0.32
CA ARG A 16 2.58 7.67 -0.02
C ARG A 16 2.53 7.36 1.46
N LYS A 17 3.02 8.27 2.28
CA LYS A 17 3.00 8.08 3.73
C LYS A 17 1.57 7.95 4.24
N ALA A 18 0.66 8.79 3.73
CA ALA A 18 -0.75 8.72 4.10
C ALA A 18 -1.39 7.42 3.64
N LEU A 19 -1.07 6.98 2.43
CA LEU A 19 -1.56 5.71 1.90
C LEU A 19 -1.06 4.54 2.74
N ALA A 20 0.22 4.54 3.11
CA ALA A 20 0.80 3.50 3.96
C ALA A 20 0.12 3.47 5.33
N SER A 21 -0.15 4.64 5.92
CA SER A 21 -0.87 4.73 7.19
C SER A 21 -2.28 4.18 7.09
N ALA A 22 -2.98 4.48 6.00
CA ALA A 22 -4.33 3.95 5.78
C ALA A 22 -4.33 2.43 5.68
N ILE A 23 -3.39 1.87 4.94
CA ILE A 23 -3.24 0.41 4.84
C ILE A 23 -2.94 -0.19 6.22
N SER A 24 -2.04 0.43 6.96
CA SER A 24 -1.67 0.00 8.31
C SER A 24 -2.89 -0.10 9.23
N GLU A 25 -3.76 0.90 9.20
CA GLU A 25 -4.97 0.90 10.01
C GLU A 25 -5.95 -0.19 9.60
N ILE A 26 -6.07 -0.43 8.30
CA ILE A 26 -7.03 -1.42 7.79
C ILE A 26 -6.62 -2.83 8.16
N ILE A 27 -5.34 -3.15 8.02
CA ILE A 27 -4.85 -4.52 8.27
C ILE A 27 -4.30 -4.72 9.67
N GLY A 28 -4.15 -3.66 10.45
CA GLY A 28 -3.67 -3.75 11.83
C GLY A 28 -2.18 -4.05 11.95
N ALA A 29 -1.38 -3.63 10.99
CA ALA A 29 0.07 -3.80 11.01
C ALA A 29 0.76 -2.44 10.94
N TYR A 30 1.96 -2.32 11.52
CA TYR A 30 2.70 -1.08 11.48
C TYR A 30 3.45 -0.93 10.15
N PRO A 31 3.45 0.26 9.56
CA PRO A 31 4.26 0.51 8.37
C PRO A 31 5.74 0.63 8.76
N SER A 32 6.60 -0.03 8.01
CA SER A 32 8.05 0.03 8.17
C SER A 32 8.66 0.67 6.93
N TYR A 33 9.20 1.87 7.08
CA TYR A 33 9.81 2.56 5.96
C TYR A 33 11.20 2.02 5.68
N GLN A 34 11.43 1.62 4.45
CA GLN A 34 12.73 1.15 3.98
C GLN A 34 13.40 2.32 3.28
N ALA A 35 14.52 2.78 3.83
CA ALA A 35 15.28 3.87 3.24
C ALA A 35 15.91 3.45 1.91
N ALA A 36 16.75 4.32 1.35
CA ALA A 36 17.42 4.02 0.09
C ALA A 36 18.04 2.61 0.08
N PRO A 37 18.04 1.93 -1.06
CA PRO A 37 17.61 2.39 -2.38
C PRO A 37 16.13 2.17 -2.72
N SER A 38 15.40 1.40 -1.92
CA SER A 38 14.04 1.01 -2.29
C SER A 38 13.00 2.08 -2.03
N PHE A 39 13.14 2.84 -0.95
CA PHE A 39 12.17 3.85 -0.50
C PHE A 39 10.75 3.28 -0.36
N ALA A 40 10.64 2.01 0.02
CA ALA A 40 9.36 1.32 0.12
C ALA A 40 8.84 1.33 1.56
N TYR A 41 7.52 1.16 1.70
CA TYR A 41 6.89 0.88 2.99
C TYR A 41 6.50 -0.59 3.03
N ILE A 42 6.90 -1.28 4.09
CA ILE A 42 6.47 -2.66 4.32
C ILE A 42 5.42 -2.63 5.43
N ILE A 43 4.21 -3.09 5.12
CA ILE A 43 3.09 -3.06 6.05
C ILE A 43 2.57 -4.49 6.16
N GLY A 44 3.05 -5.22 7.19
CA GLY A 44 2.70 -6.63 7.33
C GLY A 44 3.18 -7.43 6.13
N GLU A 45 2.25 -8.04 5.41
CA GLU A 45 2.55 -8.81 4.21
C GLU A 45 2.54 -7.98 2.92
N TYR A 46 2.28 -6.67 3.06
CA TYR A 46 2.17 -5.76 1.91
C TYR A 46 3.40 -4.90 1.76
N THR A 47 3.71 -4.57 0.52
CA THR A 47 4.80 -3.66 0.18
C THR A 47 4.25 -2.55 -0.70
N LEU A 48 4.47 -1.31 -0.30
CA LEU A 48 4.12 -0.14 -1.09
C LEU A 48 5.41 0.51 -1.56
N ASP A 49 5.72 0.40 -2.84
CA ASP A 49 6.98 0.89 -3.34
C ASP A 49 6.99 2.41 -3.60
N ARG A 50 8.11 2.93 -4.03
CA ARG A 50 8.27 4.36 -4.27
C ARG A 50 7.41 4.89 -5.42
N ASN A 51 6.91 4.01 -6.26
CA ASN A 51 6.07 4.37 -7.40
C ASN A 51 4.58 4.29 -7.06
N GLY A 52 4.24 3.93 -5.83
CA GLY A 52 2.85 3.79 -5.42
C GLY A 52 2.24 2.44 -5.77
N VAL A 53 3.08 1.44 -6.06
CA VAL A 53 2.62 0.09 -6.37
C VAL A 53 2.49 -0.71 -5.09
N LEU A 54 1.27 -1.17 -4.80
CA LEU A 54 0.99 -2.01 -3.65
C LEU A 54 1.01 -3.47 -4.08
N THR A 55 1.84 -4.26 -3.41
CA THR A 55 2.00 -5.69 -3.70
C THR A 55 1.77 -6.49 -2.42
N GLY A 56 1.07 -7.60 -2.53
CA GLY A 56 0.84 -8.49 -1.39
C GLY A 56 -0.33 -9.42 -1.61
N PRO A 57 -0.77 -10.13 -0.56
CA PRO A 57 -1.91 -11.03 -0.68
C PRO A 57 -3.17 -10.29 -1.09
N ARG A 58 -3.97 -10.93 -1.92
CA ARG A 58 -5.22 -10.34 -2.39
C ARG A 58 -6.16 -10.08 -1.21
N ASN A 59 -6.69 -8.85 -1.15
CA ASN A 59 -7.59 -8.45 -0.08
C ASN A 59 -8.60 -7.44 -0.60
N SER A 60 -9.80 -7.93 -0.90
CA SER A 60 -10.87 -7.09 -1.44
C SER A 60 -11.33 -6.01 -0.46
N GLN A 61 -11.34 -6.32 0.82
CA GLN A 61 -11.74 -5.36 1.84
C GLN A 61 -10.77 -4.17 1.90
N LEU A 62 -9.49 -4.46 1.80
CA LEU A 62 -8.46 -3.43 1.77
C LEU A 62 -8.66 -2.52 0.56
N MET A 63 -8.86 -3.12 -0.61
CA MET A 63 -9.05 -2.37 -1.85
C MET A 63 -10.28 -1.47 -1.77
N LEU A 64 -11.39 -2.02 -1.27
CA LEU A 64 -12.64 -1.27 -1.15
C LEU A 64 -12.51 -0.10 -0.18
N THR A 65 -11.88 -0.34 0.97
CA THR A 65 -11.71 0.70 1.98
C THR A 65 -10.82 1.83 1.47
N LEU A 66 -9.74 1.50 0.76
CA LEU A 66 -8.88 2.51 0.17
C LEU A 66 -9.60 3.33 -0.89
N ASP A 67 -10.44 2.68 -1.69
CA ASP A 67 -11.26 3.39 -2.68
C ASP A 67 -12.22 4.37 -2.00
N GLN A 68 -12.86 3.94 -0.92
CA GLN A 68 -13.75 4.80 -0.13
C GLN A 68 -13.01 5.98 0.50
N ASP A 69 -11.75 5.80 0.83
CA ASP A 69 -10.91 6.86 1.40
C ASP A 69 -10.38 7.82 0.33
N GLY A 70 -10.67 7.56 -0.92
CA GLY A 70 -10.30 8.45 -2.02
C GLY A 70 -8.99 8.10 -2.73
N TYR A 71 -8.39 6.97 -2.42
CA TYR A 71 -7.17 6.53 -3.11
C TYR A 71 -7.55 5.87 -4.42
N ARG A 72 -7.04 6.42 -5.51
CA ARG A 72 -7.40 5.99 -6.86
C ARG A 72 -6.26 5.19 -7.48
N THR A 73 -6.64 4.17 -8.26
CA THR A 73 -5.68 3.43 -9.07
C THR A 73 -5.43 4.15 -10.39
N LYS A 74 -4.26 3.89 -10.95
CA LYS A 74 -3.92 4.41 -12.28
C LYS A 74 -4.66 3.66 -13.37
#